data_45201d15ff8baba2b5044eabd8023708
#
_entry.id   45201d15ff8baba2b5044eabd8023708
#
_cell.length_a   1.000
_cell.length_b   1.000
_cell.length_c   1.000
_cell.angle_alpha   90.00
_cell.angle_beta   90.00
_cell.angle_gamma   90.00
#
_symmetry.space_group_name_H-M   'P 1'
#
loop_
_entity.id
_entity.type
_entity.pdbx_description
1 polymer ?
#
loop_
_entity_poly.entity_id
_entity_poly.type
_entity_poly.pdbx_seq_one_letter_code
_entity_poly.pdbx_strand_id
1 'polypeptide(L)'
;ICRKEGAKAVIPLTDAEIDVFNLHRREFGEINVALCMSDKACIGLCRDKMELYRYLEEHMEGTVIPTVRLEDADLDEIRYPAVCKPYNGRSSQGLKMVGSRREMEGFLGETDPADYIVQPMIKGNVVTVDVVRSPEQGTCAAVCRRELLRTLNGAGTSVLVFRNRQLEERCRAIAGLLGVRGCVNMEFIEDRDGVYHMLECNPRFSGGVEFSCLAGYDCVTNHLRCFEGREIERDDRIKSMYIARKYEEYITKVE
;
A
#
# COMPACT_ATOMS: atom_id res chain seq x y z
N ILE A 1 19.72 5.52 19.83
CA ILE A 1 19.63 4.04 19.82
C ILE A 1 20.66 3.50 18.82
N CYS A 2 20.59 3.80 17.50
CA CYS A 2 21.44 3.19 16.47
C CYS A 2 22.94 3.20 16.78
N ARG A 3 23.49 4.35 17.24
CA ARG A 3 24.92 4.42 17.65
C ARG A 3 25.23 3.54 18.85
N LYS A 4 24.31 3.50 19.84
CA LYS A 4 24.49 2.72 21.07
C LYS A 4 24.49 1.21 20.77
N GLU A 5 23.59 0.77 19.92
CA GLU A 5 23.38 -0.65 19.59
C GLU A 5 24.22 -1.10 18.38
N GLY A 6 25.01 -0.20 17.75
CA GLY A 6 25.81 -0.52 16.58
C GLY A 6 25.00 -0.92 15.34
N ALA A 7 23.72 -0.44 15.24
CA ALA A 7 22.86 -0.76 14.14
C ALA A 7 23.47 -0.30 12.80
N LYS A 8 23.40 -1.14 11.78
CA LYS A 8 23.87 -0.84 10.41
C LYS A 8 22.74 -0.43 9.48
N ALA A 9 21.52 -0.86 9.79
CA ALA A 9 20.33 -0.58 9.00
C ALA A 9 19.11 -0.40 9.90
N VAL A 10 18.10 0.33 9.40
CA VAL A 10 16.80 0.50 10.03
C VAL A 10 15.74 0.21 8.97
N ILE A 11 14.76 -0.61 9.33
CA ILE A 11 13.59 -0.94 8.50
C ILE A 11 12.37 -0.30 9.15
N PRO A 12 11.74 0.71 8.54
CA PRO A 12 10.47 1.23 9.02
C PRO A 12 9.35 0.25 8.70
N LEU A 13 8.49 -0.01 9.68
CA LEU A 13 7.36 -0.95 9.55
C LEU A 13 6.00 -0.25 9.50
N THR A 14 5.95 1.01 9.91
CA THR A 14 4.71 1.80 10.00
C THR A 14 4.81 3.08 9.16
N ASP A 15 3.66 3.62 8.77
CA ASP A 15 3.59 4.89 8.04
C ASP A 15 4.19 6.05 8.84
N ALA A 16 4.01 6.06 10.17
CA ALA A 16 4.58 7.09 11.03
C ALA A 16 6.11 7.06 11.05
N GLU A 17 6.70 5.85 11.07
CA GLU A 17 8.16 5.68 10.97
C GLU A 17 8.68 6.11 9.61
N ILE A 18 7.99 5.73 8.52
CA ILE A 18 8.31 6.19 7.16
C ILE A 18 8.36 7.72 7.11
N ASP A 19 7.30 8.38 7.60
CA ASP A 19 7.20 9.84 7.56
C ASP A 19 8.36 10.50 8.33
N VAL A 20 8.63 10.05 9.56
CA VAL A 20 9.71 10.59 10.41
C VAL A 20 11.08 10.31 9.81
N PHE A 21 11.36 9.06 9.41
CA PHE A 21 12.69 8.71 8.89
C PHE A 21 12.96 9.36 7.53
N ASN A 22 11.91 9.57 6.72
CA ASN A 22 12.03 10.29 5.46
C ASN A 22 12.47 11.76 5.65
N LEU A 23 12.04 12.41 6.73
CA LEU A 23 12.49 13.77 7.10
C LEU A 23 13.95 13.79 7.60
N HIS A 24 14.40 12.73 8.27
CA HIS A 24 15.69 12.65 8.94
C HIS A 24 16.74 11.80 8.20
N ARG A 25 16.59 11.61 6.86
CA ARG A 25 17.52 10.78 6.07
C ARG A 25 18.98 11.20 6.21
N ARG A 26 19.26 12.51 6.31
CA ARG A 26 20.59 13.03 6.44
C ARG A 26 21.27 12.58 7.73
N GLU A 27 20.56 12.66 8.85
CA GLU A 27 21.06 12.26 10.17
C GLU A 27 21.42 10.76 10.23
N PHE A 28 20.65 9.91 9.55
CA PHE A 28 20.99 8.48 9.42
C PHE A 28 22.24 8.29 8.56
N GLY A 29 22.38 9.04 7.47
CA GLY A 29 23.59 9.03 6.63
C GLY A 29 24.84 9.48 7.39
N GLU A 30 24.77 10.52 8.22
CA GLU A 30 25.87 11.04 9.04
C GLU A 30 26.40 10.00 10.07
N ILE A 31 25.58 9.02 10.44
CA ILE A 31 25.96 7.94 11.35
C ILE A 31 26.19 6.60 10.64
N ASN A 32 26.24 6.60 9.30
CA ASN A 32 26.39 5.40 8.47
C ASN A 32 25.37 4.30 8.76
N VAL A 33 24.11 4.67 8.98
CA VAL A 33 22.98 3.74 9.15
C VAL A 33 22.12 3.79 7.90
N ALA A 34 21.97 2.66 7.21
CA ALA A 34 21.14 2.55 6.04
C ALA A 34 19.65 2.60 6.42
N LEU A 35 18.88 3.43 5.73
CA LEU A 35 17.41 3.40 5.80
C LEU A 35 16.89 2.46 4.70
N CYS A 36 16.37 1.30 5.10
CA CYS A 36 15.80 0.32 4.18
C CYS A 36 14.38 0.72 3.79
N MET A 37 14.27 1.73 2.94
CA MET A 37 13.01 2.27 2.40
C MET A 37 13.26 2.98 1.06
N SER A 38 12.25 3.08 0.20
CA SER A 38 12.32 3.79 -1.06
C SER A 38 12.76 5.26 -0.87
N ASP A 39 13.15 5.92 -1.94
CA ASP A 39 13.62 7.31 -1.88
C ASP A 39 12.52 8.31 -1.51
N LYS A 40 12.92 9.58 -1.36
CA LYS A 40 12.00 10.65 -0.95
C LYS A 40 10.90 10.91 -1.98
N ALA A 41 11.21 10.79 -3.27
CA ALA A 41 10.25 11.05 -4.34
C ALA A 41 9.16 9.95 -4.38
N CYS A 42 9.56 8.69 -4.34
CA CYS A 42 8.65 7.55 -4.25
C CYS A 42 7.73 7.66 -3.02
N ILE A 43 8.30 7.96 -1.85
CA ILE A 43 7.50 8.10 -0.62
C ILE A 43 6.53 9.27 -0.73
N GLY A 44 6.97 10.42 -1.28
CA GLY A 44 6.11 11.58 -1.49
C GLY A 44 4.88 11.25 -2.33
N LEU A 45 5.07 10.58 -3.46
CA LEU A 45 3.96 10.12 -4.32
C LEU A 45 3.04 9.13 -3.59
N CYS A 46 3.60 8.16 -2.87
CA CYS A 46 2.79 7.16 -2.15
C CYS A 46 1.97 7.77 -1.00
N ARG A 47 2.43 8.88 -0.41
CA ARG A 47 1.77 9.52 0.74
C ARG A 47 0.64 10.48 0.36
N ASP A 48 0.59 10.95 -0.86
CA ASP A 48 -0.49 11.78 -1.40
C ASP A 48 -1.26 11.01 -2.48
N LYS A 49 -2.50 10.60 -2.15
CA LYS A 49 -3.33 9.81 -3.06
C LYS A 49 -3.68 10.58 -4.33
N MET A 50 -3.86 11.90 -4.24
CA MET A 50 -4.19 12.69 -5.43
C MET A 50 -3.01 12.80 -6.38
N GLU A 51 -1.81 13.06 -5.85
CA GLU A 51 -0.58 13.08 -6.65
C GLU A 51 -0.25 11.70 -7.23
N LEU A 52 -0.42 10.63 -6.44
CA LEU A 52 -0.25 9.25 -6.92
C LEU A 52 -1.19 8.96 -8.10
N TYR A 53 -2.47 9.30 -7.98
CA TYR A 53 -3.46 9.02 -9.01
C TYR A 53 -3.22 9.83 -10.28
N ARG A 54 -2.90 11.13 -10.14
CA ARG A 54 -2.54 11.98 -11.28
C ARG A 54 -1.32 11.43 -12.01
N TYR A 55 -0.28 11.09 -11.27
CA TYR A 55 0.95 10.54 -11.83
C TYR A 55 0.71 9.20 -12.56
N LEU A 56 -0.07 8.31 -11.96
CA LEU A 56 -0.38 7.02 -12.58
C LEU A 56 -1.30 7.15 -13.79
N GLU A 57 -2.29 8.05 -13.76
CA GLU A 57 -3.19 8.25 -14.90
C GLU A 57 -2.42 8.83 -16.12
N GLU A 58 -1.46 9.72 -15.88
CA GLU A 58 -0.60 10.27 -16.93
C GLU A 58 0.28 9.21 -17.60
N HIS A 59 0.76 8.20 -16.84
CA HIS A 59 1.73 7.21 -17.33
C HIS A 59 1.11 5.84 -17.64
N MET A 60 -0.05 5.54 -17.09
CA MET A 60 -0.74 4.24 -17.21
C MET A 60 -2.26 4.43 -17.13
N GLU A 61 -2.86 5.04 -18.15
CA GLU A 61 -4.29 5.31 -18.23
C GLU A 61 -5.18 4.13 -17.79
N GLY A 62 -6.25 4.44 -17.06
CA GLY A 62 -7.22 3.44 -16.58
C GLY A 62 -6.73 2.56 -15.42
N THR A 63 -5.63 2.92 -14.77
CA THR A 63 -5.11 2.19 -13.60
C THR A 63 -5.80 2.59 -12.30
N VAL A 64 -6.20 3.84 -12.18
CA VAL A 64 -6.76 4.43 -10.96
C VAL A 64 -8.27 4.67 -11.08
N ILE A 65 -8.93 4.82 -9.94
CA ILE A 65 -10.33 5.24 -9.88
C ILE A 65 -10.37 6.73 -10.21
N PRO A 66 -11.30 7.20 -11.10
CA PRO A 66 -11.51 8.61 -11.35
C PRO A 66 -11.70 9.38 -10.03
N THR A 67 -10.87 10.38 -9.79
CA THR A 67 -10.74 11.04 -8.49
C THR A 67 -10.62 12.54 -8.68
N VAL A 68 -11.30 13.29 -7.82
CA VAL A 68 -11.16 14.74 -7.74
C VAL A 68 -10.96 15.17 -6.29
N ARG A 69 -10.33 16.35 -6.06
CA ARG A 69 -10.35 16.99 -4.76
C ARG A 69 -11.79 17.34 -4.41
N LEU A 70 -12.19 17.13 -3.17
CA LEU A 70 -13.59 17.40 -2.78
C LEU A 70 -13.90 18.89 -2.81
N GLU A 71 -12.93 19.75 -2.56
CA GLU A 71 -13.06 21.21 -2.68
C GLU A 71 -13.32 21.69 -4.12
N ASP A 72 -12.85 20.95 -5.14
CA ASP A 72 -12.99 21.25 -6.56
C ASP A 72 -14.15 20.49 -7.21
N ALA A 73 -14.85 19.62 -6.46
CA ALA A 73 -15.86 18.73 -7.01
C ALA A 73 -17.20 19.45 -7.28
N ASP A 74 -17.71 19.31 -8.50
CA ASP A 74 -19.10 19.64 -8.78
C ASP A 74 -20.01 18.53 -8.24
N LEU A 75 -20.83 18.85 -7.23
CA LEU A 75 -21.72 17.89 -6.58
C LEU A 75 -22.77 17.29 -7.52
N ASP A 76 -23.09 17.96 -8.62
CA ASP A 76 -24.03 17.45 -9.64
C ASP A 76 -23.37 16.41 -10.57
N GLU A 77 -22.04 16.43 -10.69
CA GLU A 77 -21.28 15.49 -11.50
C GLU A 77 -20.82 14.25 -10.72
N ILE A 78 -20.92 14.26 -9.38
CA ILE A 78 -20.52 13.13 -8.54
C ILE A 78 -21.43 11.92 -8.81
N ARG A 79 -20.81 10.78 -9.13
CA ARG A 79 -21.53 9.50 -9.27
C ARG A 79 -21.73 8.86 -7.90
N TYR A 80 -22.98 8.84 -7.44
CA TYR A 80 -23.35 8.18 -6.17
C TYR A 80 -23.70 6.71 -6.36
N PRO A 81 -23.43 5.82 -5.38
CA PRO A 81 -22.70 6.11 -4.14
C PRO A 81 -21.23 6.45 -4.39
N ALA A 82 -20.70 7.36 -3.57
CA ALA A 82 -19.33 7.84 -3.64
C ALA A 82 -18.55 7.53 -2.34
N VAL A 83 -17.23 7.57 -2.41
CA VAL A 83 -16.32 7.43 -1.28
C VAL A 83 -15.54 8.71 -1.13
N CYS A 84 -15.65 9.34 0.04
CA CYS A 84 -14.78 10.43 0.47
C CYS A 84 -13.72 9.88 1.41
N LYS A 85 -12.47 10.25 1.19
CA LYS A 85 -11.36 9.84 2.07
C LYS A 85 -10.29 10.93 2.13
N PRO A 86 -9.55 11.07 3.26
CA PRO A 86 -8.43 11.98 3.32
C PRO A 86 -7.39 11.65 2.25
N TYR A 87 -6.86 12.66 1.57
CA TYR A 87 -5.87 12.45 0.50
C TYR A 87 -4.56 11.85 1.04
N ASN A 88 -4.18 12.16 2.28
CA ASN A 88 -2.98 11.67 2.96
C ASN A 88 -3.28 10.71 4.12
N GLY A 89 -4.54 10.24 4.23
CA GLY A 89 -5.01 9.35 5.29
C GLY A 89 -4.42 7.95 5.23
N ARG A 90 -4.53 7.23 6.35
CA ARG A 90 -4.06 5.84 6.53
C ARG A 90 -5.10 4.99 7.27
N SER A 91 -5.02 3.67 7.14
CA SER A 91 -5.86 2.70 7.89
C SER A 91 -7.37 2.98 7.79
N SER A 92 -7.85 3.44 6.65
CA SER A 92 -9.25 3.83 6.40
C SER A 92 -9.81 4.89 7.36
N GLN A 93 -8.94 5.60 8.10
CA GLN A 93 -9.36 6.69 8.98
C GLN A 93 -9.96 7.83 8.15
N GLY A 94 -11.11 8.35 8.60
CA GLY A 94 -11.82 9.42 7.92
C GLY A 94 -12.54 9.01 6.62
N LEU A 95 -12.51 7.72 6.23
CA LEU A 95 -13.24 7.24 5.06
C LEU A 95 -14.75 7.32 5.33
N LYS A 96 -15.48 7.93 4.42
CA LYS A 96 -16.95 8.07 4.44
C LYS A 96 -17.53 7.58 3.13
N MET A 97 -18.49 6.68 3.20
CA MET A 97 -19.36 6.34 2.08
C MET A 97 -20.57 7.28 2.08
N VAL A 98 -20.88 7.84 0.93
CA VAL A 98 -21.95 8.82 0.71
C VAL A 98 -22.87 8.30 -0.38
N GLY A 99 -24.12 8.03 -0.03
CA GLY A 99 -25.11 7.42 -0.92
C GLY A 99 -25.86 8.41 -1.81
N SER A 100 -25.83 9.69 -1.48
CA SER A 100 -26.61 10.73 -2.17
C SER A 100 -26.00 12.12 -2.01
N ARG A 101 -26.42 13.06 -2.87
CA ARG A 101 -26.06 14.48 -2.75
C ARG A 101 -26.38 15.04 -1.35
N ARG A 102 -27.54 14.73 -0.80
CA ARG A 102 -27.94 15.20 0.53
C ARG A 102 -27.00 14.74 1.63
N GLU A 103 -26.53 13.49 1.56
CA GLU A 103 -25.53 12.99 2.49
C GLU A 103 -24.17 13.67 2.31
N MET A 104 -23.81 14.01 1.07
CA MET A 104 -22.59 14.76 0.76
C MET A 104 -22.65 16.18 1.35
N GLU A 105 -23.78 16.89 1.18
CA GLU A 105 -23.99 18.21 1.77
C GLU A 105 -23.88 18.18 3.30
N GLY A 106 -24.42 17.12 3.94
CA GLY A 106 -24.24 16.89 5.38
C GLY A 106 -22.78 16.67 5.77
N PHE A 107 -22.05 15.86 5.00
CA PHE A 107 -20.63 15.59 5.23
C PHE A 107 -19.78 16.86 5.08
N LEU A 108 -20.03 17.68 4.09
CA LEU A 108 -19.36 18.97 3.87
C LEU A 108 -19.60 19.97 5.00
N GLY A 109 -20.75 19.88 5.70
CA GLY A 109 -21.04 20.71 6.89
C GLY A 109 -20.22 20.36 8.13
N GLU A 110 -19.59 19.17 8.14
CA GLU A 110 -18.83 18.64 9.30
C GLU A 110 -17.32 18.52 9.03
N THR A 111 -16.87 18.76 7.78
CA THR A 111 -15.51 18.44 7.34
C THR A 111 -14.93 19.55 6.46
N ASP A 112 -13.61 19.76 6.52
CA ASP A 112 -12.92 20.61 5.56
C ASP A 112 -12.75 19.86 4.23
N PRO A 113 -13.38 20.28 3.13
CA PRO A 113 -13.27 19.61 1.83
C PRO A 113 -11.84 19.60 1.27
N ALA A 114 -10.98 20.54 1.68
CA ALA A 114 -9.59 20.59 1.24
C ALA A 114 -8.77 19.37 1.69
N ASP A 115 -9.19 18.70 2.76
CA ASP A 115 -8.51 17.49 3.28
C ASP A 115 -8.92 16.21 2.55
N TYR A 116 -9.94 16.26 1.68
CA TYR A 116 -10.56 15.06 1.12
C TYR A 116 -10.45 14.97 -0.40
N ILE A 117 -10.49 13.74 -0.86
CA ILE A 117 -10.76 13.37 -2.25
C ILE A 117 -12.07 12.60 -2.33
N VAL A 118 -12.76 12.69 -3.47
CA VAL A 118 -13.99 11.95 -3.75
C VAL A 118 -13.83 11.07 -4.98
N GLN A 119 -14.40 9.87 -4.90
CA GLN A 119 -14.34 8.81 -5.92
C GLN A 119 -15.71 8.14 -6.05
N PRO A 120 -16.10 7.62 -7.23
CA PRO A 120 -17.22 6.69 -7.32
C PRO A 120 -16.93 5.44 -6.49
N MET A 121 -17.94 4.92 -5.80
CA MET A 121 -17.81 3.68 -5.04
C MET A 121 -17.78 2.48 -5.97
N ILE A 122 -16.67 1.76 -6.00
CA ILE A 122 -16.54 0.48 -6.72
C ILE A 122 -16.84 -0.67 -5.74
N LYS A 123 -17.78 -1.54 -6.12
CA LYS A 123 -18.07 -2.77 -5.37
C LYS A 123 -17.20 -3.90 -5.88
N GLY A 124 -16.48 -4.55 -4.96
CA GLY A 124 -15.60 -5.64 -5.34
C GLY A 124 -14.82 -6.23 -4.17
N ASN A 125 -13.87 -7.08 -4.50
CA ASN A 125 -12.97 -7.67 -3.53
C ASN A 125 -11.72 -6.81 -3.36
N VAL A 126 -11.27 -6.64 -2.13
CA VAL A 126 -9.97 -6.01 -1.90
C VAL A 126 -8.86 -7.01 -2.22
N VAL A 127 -7.94 -6.58 -3.06
CA VAL A 127 -6.74 -7.32 -3.44
C VAL A 127 -5.53 -6.52 -3.01
N THR A 128 -4.67 -7.17 -2.25
CA THR A 128 -3.39 -6.65 -1.78
C THR A 128 -2.27 -7.31 -2.55
N VAL A 129 -1.30 -6.53 -3.01
CA VAL A 129 -0.12 -7.06 -3.70
C VAL A 129 1.13 -6.57 -2.97
N ASP A 130 1.91 -7.51 -2.41
CA ASP A 130 3.26 -7.19 -1.94
C ASP A 130 4.22 -7.21 -3.12
N VAL A 131 4.91 -6.10 -3.34
CA VAL A 131 5.85 -5.94 -4.46
C VAL A 131 7.23 -5.68 -3.91
N VAL A 132 8.21 -6.48 -4.31
CA VAL A 132 9.63 -6.26 -3.97
C VAL A 132 10.39 -5.94 -5.24
N ARG A 133 11.06 -4.78 -5.27
CA ARG A 133 11.82 -4.32 -6.43
C ARG A 133 13.26 -3.96 -6.07
N SER A 134 14.20 -4.47 -6.86
CA SER A 134 15.61 -4.07 -6.86
C SER A 134 15.91 -3.29 -8.13
N PRO A 135 15.98 -1.94 -8.05
CA PRO A 135 16.25 -1.09 -9.22
C PRO A 135 17.59 -1.40 -9.88
N GLU A 136 18.61 -1.66 -9.08
CA GLU A 136 19.98 -1.90 -9.53
C GLU A 136 20.10 -3.18 -10.38
N GLN A 137 19.23 -4.14 -10.14
CA GLN A 137 19.23 -5.44 -10.84
C GLN A 137 18.10 -5.54 -11.89
N GLY A 138 17.23 -4.53 -11.94
CA GLY A 138 16.06 -4.57 -12.83
C GLY A 138 15.07 -5.68 -12.50
N THR A 139 15.13 -6.26 -11.28
CA THR A 139 14.29 -7.38 -10.87
C THR A 139 13.14 -6.89 -10.00
N CYS A 140 11.95 -7.46 -10.24
CA CYS A 140 10.75 -7.13 -9.49
C CYS A 140 9.85 -8.36 -9.33
N ALA A 141 9.44 -8.65 -8.10
CA ALA A 141 8.53 -9.73 -7.73
C ALA A 141 7.20 -9.16 -7.23
N ALA A 142 6.10 -9.88 -7.44
CA ALA A 142 4.77 -9.48 -7.00
C ALA A 142 3.98 -10.69 -6.49
N VAL A 143 3.37 -10.56 -5.30
CA VAL A 143 2.55 -11.60 -4.65
C VAL A 143 1.14 -11.09 -4.45
N CYS A 144 0.18 -11.63 -5.20
CA CYS A 144 -1.22 -11.20 -5.15
C CYS A 144 -2.01 -11.97 -4.09
N ARG A 145 -2.78 -11.23 -3.27
CA ARG A 145 -3.68 -11.79 -2.25
C ARG A 145 -5.06 -11.15 -2.35
N ARG A 146 -6.11 -11.96 -2.43
CA ARG A 146 -7.49 -11.50 -2.21
C ARG A 146 -7.80 -11.58 -0.73
N GLU A 147 -8.24 -10.47 -0.15
CA GLU A 147 -8.62 -10.37 1.25
C GLU A 147 -10.03 -10.99 1.44
N LEU A 148 -10.11 -12.10 2.17
CA LEU A 148 -11.38 -12.81 2.43
C LEU A 148 -12.03 -12.31 3.71
N LEU A 149 -11.23 -12.07 4.74
CA LEU A 149 -11.65 -11.47 6.00
C LEU A 149 -10.65 -10.39 6.41
N ARG A 150 -11.16 -9.27 6.89
CA ARG A 150 -10.37 -8.13 7.34
C ARG A 150 -10.81 -7.67 8.73
N THR A 151 -9.88 -7.13 9.50
CA THR A 151 -10.20 -6.37 10.73
C THR A 151 -10.88 -5.04 10.37
N LEU A 152 -11.47 -4.39 11.37
CA LEU A 152 -12.04 -3.03 11.22
C LEU A 152 -11.01 -2.01 10.70
N ASN A 153 -9.73 -2.20 11.04
CA ASN A 153 -8.62 -1.34 10.59
C ASN A 153 -8.07 -1.74 9.22
N GLY A 154 -8.74 -2.64 8.51
CA GLY A 154 -8.41 -3.05 7.15
C GLY A 154 -7.31 -4.12 7.01
N ALA A 155 -6.73 -4.64 8.10
CA ALA A 155 -5.73 -5.70 8.01
C ALA A 155 -6.37 -7.06 7.68
N GLY A 156 -5.82 -7.78 6.71
CA GLY A 156 -6.26 -9.12 6.34
C GLY A 156 -6.04 -10.14 7.46
N THR A 157 -7.04 -10.95 7.72
CA THR A 157 -6.97 -12.07 8.68
C THR A 157 -7.16 -13.42 8.01
N SER A 158 -7.78 -13.46 6.84
CA SER A 158 -7.86 -14.63 5.97
C SER A 158 -7.74 -14.17 4.52
N VAL A 159 -6.92 -14.87 3.73
CA VAL A 159 -6.58 -14.48 2.36
C VAL A 159 -6.57 -15.69 1.43
N LEU A 160 -6.79 -15.44 0.15
CA LEU A 160 -6.44 -16.33 -0.95
C LEU A 160 -5.23 -15.75 -1.65
N VAL A 161 -4.07 -16.40 -1.54
CA VAL A 161 -2.92 -16.11 -2.42
C VAL A 161 -3.21 -16.71 -3.79
N PHE A 162 -3.01 -15.94 -4.85
CA PHE A 162 -3.28 -16.40 -6.21
C PHE A 162 -2.27 -15.83 -7.20
N ARG A 163 -2.21 -16.41 -8.39
CA ARG A 163 -1.40 -15.91 -9.50
C ARG A 163 -2.31 -15.22 -10.51
N ASN A 164 -1.95 -13.99 -10.86
CA ASN A 164 -2.57 -13.27 -11.97
C ASN A 164 -1.49 -12.48 -12.70
N ARG A 165 -1.06 -13.02 -13.85
CA ARG A 165 0.05 -12.46 -14.62
C ARG A 165 -0.19 -11.00 -15.02
N GLN A 166 -1.39 -10.64 -15.42
CA GLN A 166 -1.72 -9.27 -15.83
C GLN A 166 -1.61 -8.29 -14.66
N LEU A 167 -2.13 -8.64 -13.48
CA LEU A 167 -2.01 -7.82 -12.27
C LEU A 167 -0.56 -7.74 -11.79
N GLU A 168 0.17 -8.87 -11.79
CA GLU A 168 1.58 -8.93 -11.41
C GLU A 168 2.44 -8.02 -12.31
N GLU A 169 2.25 -8.08 -13.64
CA GLU A 169 2.96 -7.23 -14.60
C GLU A 169 2.60 -5.76 -14.42
N ARG A 170 1.32 -5.44 -14.18
CA ARG A 170 0.87 -4.08 -13.86
C ARG A 170 1.55 -3.55 -12.59
N CYS A 171 1.59 -4.32 -11.52
CA CYS A 171 2.25 -3.94 -10.28
C CYS A 171 3.76 -3.73 -10.44
N ARG A 172 4.45 -4.56 -11.25
CA ARG A 172 5.86 -4.36 -11.59
C ARG A 172 6.09 -3.06 -12.36
N ALA A 173 5.22 -2.74 -13.31
CA ALA A 173 5.28 -1.49 -14.06
C ALA A 173 5.07 -0.28 -13.13
N ILE A 174 4.04 -0.30 -12.28
CA ILE A 174 3.80 0.75 -11.28
C ILE A 174 5.01 0.92 -10.36
N ALA A 175 5.58 -0.18 -9.85
CA ALA A 175 6.76 -0.12 -8.99
C ALA A 175 7.98 0.49 -9.71
N GLY A 176 8.10 0.24 -11.01
CA GLY A 176 9.11 0.87 -11.87
C GLY A 176 8.92 2.37 -11.99
N LEU A 177 7.71 2.82 -12.33
CA LEU A 177 7.34 4.24 -12.46
C LEU A 177 7.52 5.02 -11.16
N LEU A 178 7.11 4.44 -10.03
CA LEU A 178 7.25 5.07 -8.72
C LEU A 178 8.69 5.07 -8.19
N GLY A 179 9.62 4.37 -8.83
CA GLY A 179 10.98 4.26 -8.33
C GLY A 179 11.11 3.42 -7.06
N VAL A 180 10.24 2.43 -6.87
CA VAL A 180 10.26 1.58 -5.68
C VAL A 180 11.60 0.88 -5.51
N ARG A 181 12.13 0.89 -4.27
CA ARG A 181 13.24 0.07 -3.81
C ARG A 181 12.85 -0.68 -2.54
N GLY A 182 13.03 -1.99 -2.53
CA GLY A 182 12.58 -2.86 -1.45
C GLY A 182 11.11 -3.24 -1.60
N CYS A 183 10.45 -3.53 -0.49
CA CYS A 183 9.07 -3.99 -0.45
C CYS A 183 8.08 -2.85 -0.25
N VAL A 184 7.02 -2.83 -1.06
CA VAL A 184 5.85 -1.97 -0.90
C VAL A 184 4.58 -2.80 -0.95
N ASN A 185 3.50 -2.24 -0.43
CA ASN A 185 2.17 -2.82 -0.47
C ASN A 185 1.26 -1.99 -1.39
N MET A 186 0.72 -2.60 -2.44
CA MET A 186 -0.27 -2.00 -3.32
C MET A 186 -1.63 -2.59 -3.04
N GLU A 187 -2.66 -1.75 -2.92
CA GLU A 187 -4.05 -2.19 -2.73
C GLU A 187 -4.92 -1.85 -3.93
N PHE A 188 -5.79 -2.79 -4.29
CA PHE A 188 -6.73 -2.69 -5.40
C PHE A 188 -8.14 -3.12 -4.98
N ILE A 189 -9.16 -2.65 -5.71
CA ILE A 189 -10.46 -3.30 -5.75
C ILE A 189 -10.57 -4.06 -7.08
N GLU A 190 -10.82 -5.36 -7.01
CA GLU A 190 -11.23 -6.20 -8.12
C GLU A 190 -12.74 -6.11 -8.25
N ASP A 191 -13.24 -5.48 -9.31
CA ASP A 191 -14.67 -5.36 -9.55
C ASP A 191 -15.28 -6.67 -10.07
N ARG A 192 -16.60 -6.66 -10.35
CA ARG A 192 -17.34 -7.83 -10.83
C ARG A 192 -16.90 -8.32 -12.21
N ASP A 193 -16.27 -7.43 -12.99
CA ASP A 193 -15.79 -7.72 -14.35
C ASP A 193 -14.32 -8.18 -14.33
N GLY A 194 -13.72 -8.29 -13.13
CA GLY A 194 -12.34 -8.70 -12.91
C GLY A 194 -11.32 -7.60 -13.21
N VAL A 195 -11.75 -6.34 -13.29
CA VAL A 195 -10.86 -5.20 -13.45
C VAL A 195 -10.32 -4.77 -12.09
N TYR A 196 -9.02 -4.52 -12.04
CA TYR A 196 -8.32 -4.10 -10.83
C TYR A 196 -8.13 -2.58 -10.84
N HIS A 197 -8.76 -1.91 -9.89
CA HIS A 197 -8.69 -0.46 -9.69
C HIS A 197 -7.78 -0.16 -8.49
N MET A 198 -6.71 0.60 -8.69
CA MET A 198 -5.76 0.90 -7.64
C MET A 198 -6.35 1.84 -6.59
N LEU A 199 -6.15 1.51 -5.31
CA LEU A 199 -6.59 2.29 -4.16
C LEU A 199 -5.45 3.10 -3.53
N GLU A 200 -4.29 2.48 -3.35
CA GLU A 200 -3.13 3.10 -2.73
C GLU A 200 -1.86 2.26 -2.90
N CYS A 201 -0.71 2.89 -2.69
CA CYS A 201 0.57 2.25 -2.51
C CYS A 201 1.15 2.66 -1.16
N ASN A 202 1.35 1.69 -0.28
CA ASN A 202 1.99 1.89 1.02
C ASN A 202 3.47 1.56 0.91
N PRO A 203 4.42 2.52 1.08
CA PRO A 203 5.85 2.30 0.86
C PRO A 203 6.52 1.53 2.01
N ARG A 204 5.91 0.47 2.45
CA ARG A 204 6.30 -0.43 3.54
C ARG A 204 5.70 -1.81 3.36
N PHE A 205 6.07 -2.73 4.26
CA PHE A 205 5.42 -4.04 4.33
C PHE A 205 3.91 -3.91 4.62
N SER A 206 3.13 -4.78 4.02
CA SER A 206 1.73 -4.95 4.41
C SER A 206 1.62 -5.58 5.80
N GLY A 207 0.52 -5.33 6.50
CA GLY A 207 0.19 -6.07 7.71
C GLY A 207 0.00 -7.59 7.49
N GLY A 208 -0.08 -8.01 6.23
CA GLY A 208 -0.22 -9.41 5.79
C GLY A 208 1.01 -9.97 5.08
N VAL A 209 2.19 -9.34 5.16
CA VAL A 209 3.41 -9.79 4.45
C VAL A 209 3.77 -11.24 4.72
N GLU A 210 3.51 -11.74 5.93
CA GLU A 210 3.73 -13.14 6.29
C GLU A 210 2.96 -14.12 5.40
N PHE A 211 1.77 -13.76 4.94
CA PHE A 211 1.02 -14.59 3.98
C PHE A 211 1.76 -14.76 2.66
N SER A 212 2.45 -13.72 2.19
CA SER A 212 3.30 -13.79 0.99
C SER A 212 4.52 -14.68 1.21
N CYS A 213 5.15 -14.58 2.39
CA CYS A 213 6.28 -15.41 2.76
C CYS A 213 5.88 -16.90 2.83
N LEU A 214 4.76 -17.22 3.48
CA LEU A 214 4.21 -18.59 3.56
C LEU A 214 3.84 -19.16 2.18
N ALA A 215 3.42 -18.31 1.25
CA ALA A 215 3.08 -18.74 -0.10
C ALA A 215 4.29 -19.04 -0.98
N GLY A 216 5.50 -18.81 -0.51
CA GLY A 216 6.75 -19.21 -1.18
C GLY A 216 7.62 -18.05 -1.70
N TYR A 217 7.33 -16.80 -1.31
CA TYR A 217 8.19 -15.66 -1.60
C TYR A 217 8.49 -14.84 -0.34
N ASP A 218 9.71 -14.97 0.18
CA ASP A 218 10.16 -14.25 1.36
C ASP A 218 10.40 -12.76 1.05
N CYS A 219 9.32 -11.98 1.18
CA CYS A 219 9.34 -10.53 0.96
C CYS A 219 10.34 -9.82 1.90
N VAL A 220 10.51 -10.32 3.13
CA VAL A 220 11.36 -9.67 4.15
C VAL A 220 12.84 -9.85 3.82
N THR A 221 13.28 -11.07 3.57
CA THR A 221 14.66 -11.33 3.14
C THR A 221 14.98 -10.65 1.82
N ASN A 222 14.08 -10.70 0.84
CA ASN A 222 14.31 -10.05 -0.45
C ASN A 222 14.30 -8.51 -0.36
N HIS A 223 13.51 -7.93 0.54
CA HIS A 223 13.61 -6.49 0.85
C HIS A 223 15.02 -6.13 1.34
N LEU A 224 15.58 -6.86 2.30
CA LEU A 224 16.94 -6.62 2.80
C LEU A 224 17.99 -6.76 1.70
N ARG A 225 17.88 -7.78 0.85
CA ARG A 225 18.79 -7.98 -0.30
C ARG A 225 18.85 -6.76 -1.21
N CYS A 226 17.73 -6.03 -1.42
CA CYS A 226 17.72 -4.80 -2.21
C CYS A 226 18.68 -3.73 -1.63
N PHE A 227 18.84 -3.66 -0.32
CA PHE A 227 19.70 -2.69 0.35
C PHE A 227 21.13 -3.18 0.62
N GLU A 228 21.34 -4.48 0.55
CA GLU A 228 22.65 -5.13 0.62
C GLU A 228 23.34 -5.26 -0.75
N GLY A 229 22.68 -4.85 -1.84
CA GLY A 229 23.19 -5.02 -3.21
C GLY A 229 23.18 -6.47 -3.69
N ARG A 230 22.38 -7.34 -3.07
CA ARG A 230 22.24 -8.76 -3.40
C ARG A 230 21.06 -8.99 -4.32
N GLU A 231 21.13 -10.03 -5.15
CA GLU A 231 20.03 -10.41 -6.02
C GLU A 231 18.82 -10.87 -5.22
N ILE A 232 17.63 -10.39 -5.64
CA ILE A 232 16.37 -10.89 -5.11
C ILE A 232 15.93 -12.15 -5.86
N GLU A 233 15.20 -13.00 -5.19
CA GLU A 233 14.66 -14.23 -5.76
C GLU A 233 13.58 -13.93 -6.78
N ARG A 234 13.35 -14.87 -7.71
CA ARG A 234 12.21 -14.85 -8.61
C ARG A 234 10.95 -15.31 -7.89
N ASP A 235 9.81 -14.81 -8.35
CA ASP A 235 8.49 -15.13 -7.79
C ASP A 235 7.80 -16.34 -8.47
N ASP A 236 8.58 -17.21 -9.10
CA ASP A 236 8.12 -18.40 -9.82
C ASP A 236 7.68 -19.55 -8.89
N ARG A 237 8.06 -19.51 -7.61
CA ARG A 237 7.74 -20.53 -6.61
C ARG A 237 6.45 -20.27 -5.83
N ILE A 238 5.80 -19.14 -6.06
CA ILE A 238 4.55 -18.78 -5.36
C ILE A 238 3.47 -19.80 -5.66
N LYS A 239 2.83 -20.28 -4.59
CA LYS A 239 1.71 -21.25 -4.66
C LYS A 239 0.40 -20.56 -4.31
N SER A 240 -0.64 -20.85 -5.07
CA SER A 240 -1.99 -20.43 -4.71
C SER A 240 -2.49 -21.25 -3.52
N MET A 241 -2.94 -20.53 -2.47
CA MET A 241 -3.42 -21.18 -1.25
C MET A 241 -4.29 -20.25 -0.42
N TYR A 242 -5.14 -20.86 0.41
CA TYR A 242 -5.87 -20.15 1.45
C TYR A 242 -5.04 -20.15 2.73
N ILE A 243 -4.90 -18.96 3.34
CA ILE A 243 -4.17 -18.79 4.60
C ILE A 243 -5.03 -17.96 5.54
N ALA A 244 -5.04 -18.32 6.82
CA ALA A 244 -5.73 -17.57 7.86
C ALA A 244 -4.83 -17.39 9.07
N ARG A 245 -5.03 -16.28 9.81
CA ARG A 245 -4.41 -16.04 11.11
C ARG A 245 -5.19 -16.77 12.20
N LYS A 246 -4.46 -17.29 13.16
CA LYS A 246 -4.96 -17.85 14.40
C LYS A 246 -4.51 -16.94 15.55
N TYR A 247 -5.43 -16.65 16.46
CA TYR A 247 -5.10 -16.08 17.76
C TYR A 247 -5.04 -17.24 18.77
N GLU A 248 -4.09 -17.15 19.69
CA GLU A 248 -3.87 -18.18 20.71
C GLU A 248 -3.56 -17.50 22.05
N GLU A 249 -4.29 -17.85 23.08
CA GLU A 249 -4.09 -17.37 24.44
C GLU A 249 -2.92 -18.12 25.07
N TYR A 250 -2.08 -17.40 25.81
CA TYR A 250 -0.99 -17.98 26.58
C TYR A 250 -0.86 -17.26 27.94
N ILE A 251 -0.42 -18.01 28.94
CA ILE A 251 -0.21 -17.49 30.28
C ILE A 251 1.08 -16.68 30.28
N THR A 252 1.00 -15.40 30.61
CA THR A 252 2.15 -14.48 30.70
C THR A 252 2.78 -14.49 32.08
N LYS A 253 2.02 -14.75 33.14
CA LYS A 253 2.49 -14.81 34.54
C LYS A 253 1.49 -15.59 35.39
N VAL A 254 1.99 -16.36 36.32
CA VAL A 254 1.23 -16.93 37.44
C VAL A 254 1.73 -16.24 38.70
N GLU A 255 0.82 -15.72 39.54
CA GLU A 255 1.12 -15.09 40.83
C GLU A 255 0.93 -16.10 41.98
#